data_4f1746e19f2d4d3403a46c581a2c6c5a
#
_entry.id   4f1746e19f2d4d3403a46c581a2c6c5a
#
_cell.length_a   1.000
_cell.length_b   1.000
_cell.length_c   1.000
_cell.angle_alpha   90.00
_cell.angle_beta   90.00
_cell.angle_gamma   90.00
#
_symmetry.space_group_name_H-M   'P 1'
#
loop_
_entity.id
_entity.type
_entity.pdbx_description
1 polymer ?
#
loop_
_entity_poly.entity_id
_entity_poly.type
_entity_poly.pdbx_seq_one_letter_code
_entity_poly.pdbx_strand_id
1 'polypeptide(L)'
;MTADRFGVDGQTAIVTGASSGIGKTIAERFAAEGANVVVCSREQGNVNPVADGINEGDGGRALAVECDVTDREAVEALVEATVEEFGDLDCLVNNAGASFMSSFDDISANGWETVVDINLTGTYHCTQVAGEYLKDGGGTVINLASVAGTEGAPFMSHYGAAKAGVVNLTTTLAYEWADENVRVNCIAPGFVATPGVESQMGVSADNIDREEVKRRIGTAEEIADLAQFLASPASSYIVGETVVAQGSPTGDGIA
;
A
#
# COMPACT_ATOMS: atom_id res chain seq x y z
N MET A 1 11.34 -0.16 -30.34
CA MET A 1 10.13 0.02 -29.53
C MET A 1 10.56 0.83 -28.33
N THR A 2 9.97 1.98 -28.07
CA THR A 2 10.16 2.68 -26.79
C THR A 2 9.51 1.80 -25.73
N ALA A 3 10.29 1.31 -24.76
CA ALA A 3 9.74 0.58 -23.62
C ALA A 3 8.62 1.44 -22.99
N ASP A 4 7.52 0.78 -22.60
CA ASP A 4 6.46 1.47 -21.89
C ASP A 4 7.02 1.91 -20.53
N ARG A 5 7.22 3.21 -20.36
CA ARG A 5 7.78 3.76 -19.12
C ARG A 5 6.81 3.74 -17.96
N PHE A 6 5.53 3.50 -18.20
CA PHE A 6 4.48 3.42 -17.19
C PHE A 6 4.16 1.98 -16.77
N GLY A 7 4.67 0.98 -17.51
CA GLY A 7 4.47 -0.42 -17.22
C GLY A 7 5.37 -0.92 -16.09
N VAL A 8 4.93 -2.02 -15.49
CA VAL A 8 5.64 -2.78 -14.46
C VAL A 8 5.91 -4.23 -14.90
N ASP A 9 5.87 -4.47 -16.21
CA ASP A 9 6.07 -5.79 -16.81
C ASP A 9 7.40 -6.41 -16.39
N GLY A 10 7.35 -7.66 -15.95
CA GLY A 10 8.49 -8.44 -15.49
C GLY A 10 8.99 -8.11 -14.08
N GLN A 11 8.44 -7.09 -13.40
CA GLN A 11 8.77 -6.82 -12.00
C GLN A 11 8.14 -7.86 -11.06
N THR A 12 8.77 -8.06 -9.91
CA THR A 12 8.20 -8.83 -8.78
C THR A 12 7.85 -7.87 -7.63
N ALA A 13 6.58 -7.89 -7.21
CA ALA A 13 6.08 -6.99 -6.19
C ALA A 13 5.44 -7.75 -5.01
N ILE A 14 5.75 -7.35 -3.78
CA ILE A 14 4.99 -7.74 -2.58
C ILE A 14 3.94 -6.67 -2.30
N VAL A 15 2.68 -7.08 -2.11
CA VAL A 15 1.59 -6.20 -1.68
C VAL A 15 1.01 -6.71 -0.36
N THR A 16 1.23 -5.97 0.73
CA THR A 16 0.72 -6.36 2.05
C THR A 16 -0.74 -5.94 2.24
N GLY A 17 -1.50 -6.72 3.00
CA GLY A 17 -2.94 -6.45 3.21
C GLY A 17 -3.76 -6.54 1.93
N ALA A 18 -3.40 -7.47 1.03
CA ALA A 18 -3.97 -7.58 -0.32
C ALA A 18 -5.21 -8.49 -0.42
N SER A 19 -5.84 -8.85 0.70
CA SER A 19 -7.07 -9.67 0.68
C SER A 19 -8.30 -8.93 0.15
N SER A 20 -8.31 -7.59 0.18
CA SER A 20 -9.44 -6.77 -0.27
C SER A 20 -9.02 -5.31 -0.51
N GLY A 21 -9.95 -4.48 -1.00
CA GLY A 21 -9.81 -3.04 -1.12
C GLY A 21 -8.58 -2.60 -1.92
N ILE A 22 -7.89 -1.57 -1.45
CA ILE A 22 -6.76 -0.94 -2.15
C ILE A 22 -5.66 -1.96 -2.47
N GLY A 23 -5.24 -2.76 -1.50
CA GLY A 23 -4.14 -3.72 -1.70
C GLY A 23 -4.46 -4.79 -2.74
N LYS A 24 -5.68 -5.36 -2.71
CA LYS A 24 -6.14 -6.29 -3.74
C LYS A 24 -6.12 -5.63 -5.12
N THR A 25 -6.69 -4.44 -5.25
CA THR A 25 -6.77 -3.72 -6.53
C THR A 25 -5.38 -3.34 -7.07
N ILE A 26 -4.41 -2.99 -6.20
CA ILE A 26 -3.02 -2.76 -6.61
C ILE A 26 -2.40 -4.06 -7.16
N ALA A 27 -2.57 -5.18 -6.46
CA ALA A 27 -2.02 -6.47 -6.90
C ALA A 27 -2.61 -6.91 -8.25
N GLU A 28 -3.94 -6.81 -8.40
CA GLU A 28 -4.62 -7.12 -9.66
C GLU A 28 -4.16 -6.19 -10.81
N ARG A 29 -3.96 -4.90 -10.53
CA ARG A 29 -3.45 -3.93 -11.51
C ARG A 29 -2.02 -4.27 -11.94
N PHE A 30 -1.12 -4.53 -11.01
CA PHE A 30 0.26 -4.87 -11.32
C PHE A 30 0.35 -6.16 -12.13
N ALA A 31 -0.40 -7.18 -11.74
CA ALA A 31 -0.44 -8.44 -12.47
C ALA A 31 -1.01 -8.28 -13.90
N ALA A 32 -2.07 -7.48 -14.08
CA ALA A 32 -2.62 -7.18 -15.40
C ALA A 32 -1.60 -6.51 -16.34
N GLU A 33 -0.61 -5.79 -15.78
CA GLU A 33 0.48 -5.13 -16.50
C GLU A 33 1.74 -6.03 -16.61
N GLY A 34 1.65 -7.31 -16.26
CA GLY A 34 2.72 -8.30 -16.45
C GLY A 34 3.67 -8.49 -15.25
N ALA A 35 3.43 -7.83 -14.12
CA ALA A 35 4.24 -8.03 -12.92
C ALA A 35 3.88 -9.32 -12.19
N ASN A 36 4.85 -10.04 -11.63
CA ASN A 36 4.60 -11.06 -10.63
C ASN A 36 4.25 -10.40 -9.29
N VAL A 37 3.25 -10.93 -8.59
CA VAL A 37 2.80 -10.33 -7.33
C VAL A 37 2.70 -11.36 -6.21
N VAL A 38 3.19 -11.00 -5.03
CA VAL A 38 2.95 -11.76 -3.82
C VAL A 38 1.93 -11.00 -2.99
N VAL A 39 0.78 -11.65 -2.76
CA VAL A 39 -0.33 -11.10 -1.98
C VAL A 39 -0.34 -11.72 -0.60
N CYS A 40 -0.34 -10.90 0.46
CA CYS A 40 -0.37 -11.44 1.80
C CYS A 40 -1.44 -10.82 2.70
N SER A 41 -1.90 -11.60 3.65
CA SER A 41 -2.72 -11.20 4.78
C SER A 41 -2.56 -12.19 5.93
N ARG A 42 -3.13 -11.87 7.10
CA ARG A 42 -3.05 -12.71 8.31
C ARG A 42 -3.69 -14.09 8.19
N GLU A 43 -4.49 -14.31 7.18
CA GLU A 43 -5.19 -15.57 6.95
C GLU A 43 -4.99 -15.98 5.49
N GLN A 44 -4.41 -17.16 5.27
CA GLN A 44 -4.17 -17.74 3.95
C GLN A 44 -5.44 -17.81 3.10
N GLY A 45 -6.56 -18.19 3.73
CA GLY A 45 -7.86 -18.32 3.05
C GLY A 45 -8.40 -17.02 2.45
N ASN A 46 -7.93 -15.86 2.91
CA ASN A 46 -8.37 -14.56 2.39
C ASN A 46 -7.57 -14.10 1.17
N VAL A 47 -6.36 -14.62 0.97
CA VAL A 47 -5.49 -14.23 -0.16
C VAL A 47 -5.43 -15.28 -1.27
N ASN A 48 -5.72 -16.54 -0.98
CA ASN A 48 -5.81 -17.58 -2.01
C ASN A 48 -6.76 -17.20 -3.16
N PRO A 49 -8.01 -16.73 -2.92
CA PRO A 49 -8.90 -16.35 -4.01
C PRO A 49 -8.40 -15.18 -4.84
N VAL A 50 -7.57 -14.30 -4.27
CA VAL A 50 -6.96 -13.18 -5.01
C VAL A 50 -5.88 -13.70 -5.94
N ALA A 51 -4.98 -14.54 -5.44
CA ALA A 51 -3.93 -15.15 -6.26
C ALA A 51 -4.51 -16.07 -7.34
N ASP A 52 -5.52 -16.87 -7.01
CA ASP A 52 -6.21 -17.74 -7.97
C ASP A 52 -6.83 -16.92 -9.09
N GLY A 53 -7.56 -15.83 -8.76
CA GLY A 53 -8.16 -14.94 -9.74
C GLY A 53 -7.13 -14.25 -10.65
N ILE A 54 -5.98 -13.85 -10.12
CA ILE A 54 -4.89 -13.29 -10.93
C ILE A 54 -4.32 -14.38 -11.86
N ASN A 55 -4.09 -15.60 -11.36
CA ASN A 55 -3.50 -16.69 -12.10
C ASN A 55 -4.44 -17.28 -13.18
N GLU A 56 -5.73 -16.97 -13.16
CA GLU A 56 -6.67 -17.27 -14.24
C GLU A 56 -6.56 -16.29 -15.43
N GLY A 57 -5.88 -15.14 -15.25
CA GLY A 57 -5.64 -14.14 -16.28
C GLY A 57 -4.43 -14.42 -17.15
N ASP A 58 -4.23 -13.56 -18.17
CA ASP A 58 -3.11 -13.65 -19.13
C ASP A 58 -1.89 -12.76 -18.74
N GLY A 59 -1.92 -12.14 -17.55
CA GLY A 59 -0.88 -11.23 -17.08
C GLY A 59 0.26 -11.92 -16.33
N GLY A 60 0.82 -11.23 -15.32
CA GLY A 60 1.81 -11.79 -14.41
C GLY A 60 1.22 -12.86 -13.49
N ARG A 61 2.09 -13.51 -12.73
CA ARG A 61 1.71 -14.59 -11.79
C ARG A 61 1.51 -14.05 -10.38
N ALA A 62 0.69 -14.72 -9.59
CA ALA A 62 0.49 -14.40 -8.18
C ALA A 62 0.84 -15.57 -7.26
N LEU A 63 1.45 -15.26 -6.11
CA LEU A 63 1.66 -16.15 -4.98
C LEU A 63 0.89 -15.61 -3.77
N ALA A 64 0.12 -16.47 -3.11
CA ALA A 64 -0.57 -16.14 -1.86
C ALA A 64 0.23 -16.62 -0.66
N VAL A 65 0.53 -15.73 0.29
CA VAL A 65 1.29 -16.05 1.51
C VAL A 65 0.55 -15.53 2.74
N GLU A 66 0.39 -16.38 3.76
CA GLU A 66 -0.06 -15.93 5.07
C GLU A 66 1.04 -15.14 5.77
N CYS A 67 0.74 -13.91 6.18
CA CYS A 67 1.69 -13.08 6.90
C CYS A 67 0.97 -12.07 7.78
N ASP A 68 1.26 -12.08 9.07
CA ASP A 68 1.00 -10.95 9.95
C ASP A 68 2.21 -10.02 9.92
N VAL A 69 2.03 -8.81 9.42
CA VAL A 69 3.11 -7.81 9.30
C VAL A 69 3.68 -7.37 10.65
N THR A 70 2.96 -7.62 11.75
CA THR A 70 3.44 -7.35 13.11
C THR A 70 4.41 -8.41 13.62
N ASP A 71 4.43 -9.58 12.98
CA ASP A 71 5.35 -10.68 13.26
C ASP A 71 6.52 -10.66 12.27
N ARG A 72 7.71 -10.34 12.80
CA ARG A 72 8.91 -10.22 11.98
C ARG A 72 9.30 -11.54 11.30
N GLU A 73 9.15 -12.68 11.99
CA GLU A 73 9.50 -14.00 11.42
C GLU A 73 8.57 -14.34 10.25
N ALA A 74 7.28 -13.98 10.35
CA ALA A 74 6.34 -14.14 9.25
C ALA A 74 6.68 -13.23 8.04
N VAL A 75 7.20 -12.03 8.28
CA VAL A 75 7.67 -11.13 7.22
C VAL A 75 8.94 -11.66 6.55
N GLU A 76 9.87 -12.22 7.31
CA GLU A 76 11.07 -12.87 6.77
C GLU A 76 10.68 -14.05 5.85
N ALA A 77 9.77 -14.91 6.31
CA ALA A 77 9.24 -16.02 5.50
C ALA A 77 8.51 -15.54 4.22
N LEU A 78 7.77 -14.43 4.28
CA LEU A 78 7.09 -13.82 3.13
C LEU A 78 8.11 -13.41 2.05
N VAL A 79 9.18 -12.72 2.45
CA VAL A 79 10.21 -12.24 1.51
C VAL A 79 11.01 -13.41 0.95
N GLU A 80 11.39 -14.40 1.77
CA GLU A 80 12.05 -15.61 1.32
C GLU A 80 11.19 -16.37 0.28
N ALA A 81 9.90 -16.59 0.56
CA ALA A 81 8.99 -17.24 -0.37
C ALA A 81 8.85 -16.47 -1.70
N THR A 82 8.91 -15.13 -1.66
CA THR A 82 8.89 -14.29 -2.85
C THR A 82 10.09 -14.55 -3.73
N VAL A 83 11.28 -14.52 -3.15
CA VAL A 83 12.54 -14.72 -3.89
C VAL A 83 12.69 -16.18 -4.35
N GLU A 84 12.24 -17.15 -3.56
CA GLU A 84 12.22 -18.56 -3.99
C GLU A 84 11.33 -18.81 -5.21
N GLU A 85 10.15 -18.16 -5.28
CA GLU A 85 9.20 -18.36 -6.37
C GLU A 85 9.57 -17.57 -7.63
N PHE A 86 10.01 -16.30 -7.47
CA PHE A 86 10.16 -15.38 -8.60
C PHE A 86 11.62 -14.96 -8.88
N GLY A 87 12.54 -15.23 -7.97
CA GLY A 87 13.97 -15.01 -8.15
C GLY A 87 14.48 -13.65 -7.73
N ASP A 88 13.60 -12.64 -7.61
CA ASP A 88 13.95 -11.26 -7.24
C ASP A 88 12.80 -10.53 -6.56
N LEU A 89 13.07 -9.32 -6.04
CA LEU A 89 12.08 -8.41 -5.48
C LEU A 89 12.37 -6.96 -5.93
N ASP A 90 11.50 -6.41 -6.77
CA ASP A 90 11.63 -5.06 -7.34
C ASP A 90 10.79 -4.01 -6.63
N CYS A 91 9.65 -4.41 -6.05
CA CYS A 91 8.69 -3.48 -5.46
C CYS A 91 8.08 -4.01 -4.16
N LEU A 92 8.03 -3.16 -3.14
CA LEU A 92 7.26 -3.41 -1.91
C LEU A 92 6.14 -2.37 -1.78
N VAL A 93 4.90 -2.84 -1.66
CA VAL A 93 3.74 -2.01 -1.34
C VAL A 93 3.28 -2.30 0.09
N ASN A 94 3.60 -1.40 1.01
CA ASN A 94 3.15 -1.43 2.39
C ASN A 94 1.72 -0.88 2.49
N ASN A 95 0.73 -1.74 2.28
CA ASN A 95 -0.67 -1.36 2.33
C ASN A 95 -1.40 -1.89 3.57
N ALA A 96 -0.90 -2.94 4.23
CA ALA A 96 -1.52 -3.48 5.44
C ALA A 96 -1.80 -2.37 6.47
N GLY A 97 -3.03 -2.33 6.97
CA GLY A 97 -3.44 -1.31 7.93
C GLY A 97 -4.79 -1.62 8.55
N ALA A 98 -5.02 -1.05 9.73
CA ALA A 98 -6.29 -1.14 10.44
C ALA A 98 -6.52 0.13 11.25
N SER A 99 -7.79 0.46 11.48
CA SER A 99 -8.17 1.58 12.34
C SER A 99 -9.54 1.35 12.96
N PHE A 100 -9.86 2.12 13.98
CA PHE A 100 -11.19 2.28 14.54
C PHE A 100 -11.39 3.72 14.99
N MET A 101 -12.63 4.15 15.15
CA MET A 101 -12.94 5.49 15.65
C MET A 101 -13.16 5.45 17.16
N SER A 102 -12.47 6.33 17.89
CA SER A 102 -12.64 6.52 19.32
C SER A 102 -12.23 7.93 19.72
N SER A 103 -12.87 8.52 20.76
CA SER A 103 -12.33 9.73 21.37
C SER A 103 -10.96 9.45 21.98
N PHE A 104 -10.07 10.43 22.02
CA PHE A 104 -8.72 10.25 22.53
C PHE A 104 -8.73 9.68 23.97
N ASP A 105 -9.63 10.18 24.80
CA ASP A 105 -9.72 9.80 26.21
C ASP A 105 -10.19 8.34 26.43
N ASP A 106 -10.86 7.75 25.42
CA ASP A 106 -11.40 6.40 25.47
C ASP A 106 -10.51 5.35 24.78
N ILE A 107 -9.41 5.77 24.15
CA ILE A 107 -8.47 4.83 23.52
C ILE A 107 -7.70 4.08 24.62
N SER A 108 -7.87 2.76 24.70
CA SER A 108 -7.07 1.95 25.59
C SER A 108 -5.62 1.85 25.12
N ALA A 109 -4.68 1.59 26.05
CA ALA A 109 -3.26 1.38 25.69
C ALA A 109 -3.12 0.26 24.63
N ASN A 110 -3.81 -0.86 24.82
CA ASN A 110 -3.80 -1.96 23.86
C ASN A 110 -4.39 -1.55 22.48
N GLY A 111 -5.45 -0.75 22.45
CA GLY A 111 -6.01 -0.24 21.19
C GLY A 111 -5.04 0.69 20.45
N TRP A 112 -4.35 1.54 21.20
CA TRP A 112 -3.27 2.38 20.67
C TRP A 112 -2.14 1.51 20.10
N GLU A 113 -1.58 0.59 20.88
CA GLU A 113 -0.49 -0.29 20.50
C GLU A 113 -0.86 -1.10 19.25
N THR A 114 -2.03 -1.76 19.24
CA THR A 114 -2.49 -2.56 18.08
C THR A 114 -2.52 -1.74 16.80
N VAL A 115 -3.03 -0.51 16.83
CA VAL A 115 -3.12 0.32 15.61
C VAL A 115 -1.72 0.79 15.18
N VAL A 116 -0.86 1.17 16.12
CA VAL A 116 0.53 1.56 15.81
C VAL A 116 1.31 0.37 15.26
N ASP A 117 1.18 -0.80 15.87
CA ASP A 117 1.90 -2.00 15.44
C ASP A 117 1.52 -2.42 14.02
N ILE A 118 0.24 -2.46 13.69
CA ILE A 118 -0.17 -2.84 12.33
C ILE A 118 0.28 -1.80 11.30
N ASN A 119 0.06 -0.50 11.58
CA ASN A 119 0.24 0.55 10.57
C ASN A 119 1.67 1.08 10.44
N LEU A 120 2.45 1.09 11.53
CA LEU A 120 3.81 1.65 11.54
C LEU A 120 4.86 0.57 11.76
N THR A 121 4.74 -0.25 12.81
CA THR A 121 5.72 -1.31 13.09
C THR A 121 5.72 -2.37 11.97
N GLY A 122 4.53 -2.74 11.45
CA GLY A 122 4.43 -3.64 10.30
C GLY A 122 5.07 -3.08 9.03
N THR A 123 4.86 -1.77 8.75
CA THR A 123 5.56 -1.09 7.64
C THR A 123 7.08 -1.13 7.83
N TYR A 124 7.56 -0.90 9.05
CA TYR A 124 8.99 -1.00 9.39
C TYR A 124 9.53 -2.43 9.16
N HIS A 125 8.86 -3.47 9.66
CA HIS A 125 9.29 -4.85 9.48
C HIS A 125 9.41 -5.21 8.00
N CYS A 126 8.33 -4.99 7.22
CA CYS A 126 8.31 -5.31 5.80
C CYS A 126 9.39 -4.56 5.03
N THR A 127 9.56 -3.26 5.30
CA THR A 127 10.53 -2.44 4.60
C THR A 127 11.97 -2.83 4.95
N GLN A 128 12.25 -3.13 6.23
CA GLN A 128 13.60 -3.51 6.65
C GLN A 128 14.03 -4.85 6.06
N VAL A 129 13.15 -5.86 6.08
CA VAL A 129 13.46 -7.20 5.53
C VAL A 129 13.57 -7.15 4.01
N ALA A 130 12.58 -6.56 3.31
CA ALA A 130 12.62 -6.41 1.86
C ALA A 130 13.80 -5.56 1.38
N GLY A 131 14.26 -4.62 2.20
CA GLY A 131 15.36 -3.71 1.88
C GLY A 131 16.68 -4.41 1.57
N GLU A 132 16.90 -5.62 2.09
CA GLU A 132 18.10 -6.40 1.77
C GLU A 132 18.14 -6.80 0.27
N TYR A 133 16.99 -7.13 -0.28
CA TYR A 133 16.83 -7.51 -1.70
C TYR A 133 16.68 -6.28 -2.60
N LEU A 134 15.86 -5.32 -2.22
CA LEU A 134 15.65 -4.10 -2.99
C LEU A 134 16.93 -3.30 -3.26
N LYS A 135 17.92 -3.35 -2.36
CA LYS A 135 19.19 -2.66 -2.52
C LYS A 135 20.18 -3.39 -3.42
N ASP A 136 20.02 -4.68 -3.67
CA ASP A 136 20.96 -5.45 -4.50
C ASP A 136 20.81 -5.11 -6.00
N GLY A 137 19.59 -4.78 -6.45
CA GLY A 137 19.29 -4.41 -7.85
C GLY A 137 18.77 -2.99 -8.05
N GLY A 138 18.49 -2.28 -6.98
CA GLY A 138 17.63 -1.10 -7.01
C GLY A 138 16.16 -1.50 -7.01
N GLY A 139 15.29 -0.66 -6.44
CA GLY A 139 13.88 -1.03 -6.31
C GLY A 139 12.97 0.12 -5.91
N THR A 140 11.75 -0.22 -5.57
CA THR A 140 10.75 0.77 -5.19
C THR A 140 9.99 0.34 -3.93
N VAL A 141 9.84 1.25 -2.97
CA VAL A 141 8.94 1.10 -1.83
C VAL A 141 7.79 2.11 -1.96
N ILE A 142 6.57 1.62 -1.88
CA ILE A 142 5.36 2.45 -1.87
C ILE A 142 4.64 2.23 -0.54
N ASN A 143 4.60 3.27 0.27
CA ASN A 143 3.93 3.24 1.56
C ASN A 143 2.52 3.81 1.44
N LEU A 144 1.51 3.10 1.93
CA LEU A 144 0.15 3.63 2.06
C LEU A 144 0.00 4.32 3.43
N ALA A 145 0.06 5.66 3.42
CA ALA A 145 -0.32 6.47 4.56
C ALA A 145 -1.83 6.78 4.55
N SER A 146 -2.20 8.00 4.84
CA SER A 146 -3.56 8.55 4.80
C SER A 146 -3.48 10.07 4.92
N VAL A 147 -4.49 10.79 4.47
CA VAL A 147 -4.67 12.21 4.82
C VAL A 147 -4.70 12.42 6.34
N ALA A 148 -5.13 11.43 7.12
CA ALA A 148 -5.06 11.46 8.58
C ALA A 148 -3.63 11.56 9.13
N GLY A 149 -2.62 11.17 8.35
CA GLY A 149 -1.20 11.31 8.70
C GLY A 149 -0.59 12.63 8.26
N THR A 150 -1.23 13.37 7.37
CA THR A 150 -0.79 14.70 6.89
C THR A 150 -1.61 15.84 7.48
N GLU A 151 -2.82 15.55 7.91
CA GLU A 151 -3.77 16.48 8.50
C GLU A 151 -4.33 15.89 9.81
N GLY A 152 -4.98 16.72 10.65
CA GLY A 152 -5.66 16.21 11.85
C GLY A 152 -6.93 15.43 11.48
N ALA A 153 -7.10 14.25 12.10
CA ALA A 153 -8.31 13.42 11.93
C ALA A 153 -8.99 13.17 13.28
N PRO A 154 -10.11 13.88 13.59
CA PRO A 154 -10.84 13.66 14.81
C PRO A 154 -11.25 12.19 15.01
N PHE A 155 -11.16 11.70 16.24
CA PHE A 155 -11.46 10.32 16.62
C PHE A 155 -10.52 9.24 16.05
N MET A 156 -9.40 9.63 15.42
CA MET A 156 -8.42 8.72 14.81
C MET A 156 -6.97 9.03 15.23
N SER A 157 -6.75 9.54 16.43
CA SER A 157 -5.44 10.04 16.89
C SER A 157 -4.33 8.98 16.82
N HIS A 158 -4.61 7.72 17.19
CA HIS A 158 -3.67 6.60 17.09
C HIS A 158 -3.31 6.28 15.64
N TYR A 159 -4.31 6.23 14.76
CA TYR A 159 -4.12 5.98 13.33
C TYR A 159 -3.39 7.15 12.64
N GLY A 160 -3.82 8.40 12.91
CA GLY A 160 -3.16 9.59 12.38
C GLY A 160 -1.69 9.66 12.79
N ALA A 161 -1.38 9.38 14.06
CA ALA A 161 0.00 9.35 14.56
C ALA A 161 0.84 8.27 13.86
N ALA A 162 0.29 7.04 13.69
CA ALA A 162 0.98 5.96 12.98
C ALA A 162 1.22 6.32 11.50
N LYS A 163 0.21 6.87 10.80
CA LYS A 163 0.35 7.26 9.39
C LYS A 163 1.25 8.48 9.19
N ALA A 164 1.32 9.41 10.14
CA ALA A 164 2.33 10.47 10.16
C ALA A 164 3.76 9.89 10.32
N GLY A 165 3.91 8.86 11.16
CA GLY A 165 5.15 8.09 11.26
C GLY A 165 5.57 7.46 9.93
N VAL A 166 4.63 6.88 9.18
CA VAL A 166 4.89 6.31 7.84
C VAL A 166 5.35 7.39 6.85
N VAL A 167 4.71 8.57 6.86
CA VAL A 167 5.13 9.72 6.02
C VAL A 167 6.57 10.12 6.32
N ASN A 168 6.92 10.28 7.59
CA ASN A 168 8.28 10.65 7.99
C ASN A 168 9.30 9.54 7.65
N LEU A 169 8.97 8.28 7.91
CA LEU A 169 9.79 7.12 7.56
C LEU A 169 10.09 7.07 6.06
N THR A 170 9.10 7.37 5.21
CA THR A 170 9.25 7.45 3.75
C THR A 170 10.35 8.41 3.36
N THR A 171 10.28 9.65 3.86
CA THR A 171 11.27 10.69 3.54
C THR A 171 12.66 10.32 4.07
N THR A 172 12.73 9.76 5.28
CA THR A 172 14.01 9.34 5.88
C THR A 172 14.68 8.25 5.04
N LEU A 173 13.95 7.18 4.71
CA LEU A 173 14.50 6.07 3.93
C LEU A 173 14.85 6.47 2.49
N ALA A 174 14.13 7.42 1.91
CA ALA A 174 14.46 7.96 0.60
C ALA A 174 15.86 8.61 0.58
N TYR A 175 16.25 9.31 1.65
CA TYR A 175 17.63 9.81 1.80
C TYR A 175 18.64 8.70 2.03
N GLU A 176 18.32 7.74 2.90
CA GLU A 176 19.25 6.69 3.29
C GLU A 176 19.55 5.70 2.14
N TRP A 177 18.57 5.43 1.28
CA TRP A 177 18.64 4.39 0.24
C TRP A 177 18.83 4.93 -1.18
N ALA A 178 19.04 6.23 -1.32
CA ALA A 178 19.24 6.85 -2.64
C ALA A 178 20.48 6.31 -3.37
N ASP A 179 21.56 6.06 -2.64
CA ASP A 179 22.83 5.57 -3.22
C ASP A 179 22.72 4.10 -3.68
N GLU A 180 21.74 3.34 -3.17
CA GLU A 180 21.42 1.97 -3.59
C GLU A 180 20.36 1.92 -4.70
N ASN A 181 19.98 3.06 -5.29
CA ASN A 181 18.94 3.20 -6.32
C ASN A 181 17.55 2.71 -5.88
N VAL A 182 17.23 2.76 -4.60
CA VAL A 182 15.89 2.46 -4.09
C VAL A 182 15.09 3.76 -3.95
N ARG A 183 13.94 3.83 -4.62
CA ARG A 183 13.00 4.93 -4.48
C ARG A 183 11.96 4.59 -3.41
N VAL A 184 11.81 5.44 -2.42
CA VAL A 184 10.80 5.28 -1.37
C VAL A 184 9.82 6.43 -1.46
N ASN A 185 8.55 6.14 -1.73
CA ASN A 185 7.49 7.13 -1.84
C ASN A 185 6.25 6.72 -1.05
N CYS A 186 5.35 7.66 -0.84
CA CYS A 186 4.14 7.47 -0.06
C CYS A 186 2.91 7.94 -0.83
N ILE A 187 1.82 7.21 -0.71
CA ILE A 187 0.49 7.65 -1.12
C ILE A 187 -0.30 7.94 0.16
N ALA A 188 -0.93 9.09 0.24
CA ALA A 188 -1.83 9.48 1.33
C ALA A 188 -3.26 9.64 0.78
N PRO A 189 -4.06 8.57 0.74
CA PRO A 189 -5.42 8.64 0.27
C PRO A 189 -6.33 9.41 1.24
N GLY A 190 -7.35 10.10 0.68
CA GLY A 190 -8.54 10.47 1.41
C GLY A 190 -9.44 9.25 1.66
N PHE A 191 -10.75 9.48 1.74
CA PHE A 191 -11.71 8.36 1.78
C PHE A 191 -11.73 7.65 0.42
N VAL A 192 -11.59 6.31 0.46
CA VAL A 192 -11.63 5.43 -0.71
C VAL A 192 -12.70 4.38 -0.51
N ALA A 193 -13.57 4.20 -1.49
CA ALA A 193 -14.61 3.18 -1.46
C ALA A 193 -13.96 1.79 -1.49
N THR A 194 -13.90 1.19 -0.33
CA THR A 194 -13.44 -0.19 -0.09
C THR A 194 -14.55 -0.94 0.61
N PRO A 195 -14.56 -2.27 0.63
CA PRO A 195 -15.57 -3.05 1.37
C PRO A 195 -15.72 -2.60 2.83
N GLY A 196 -14.61 -2.20 3.49
CA GLY A 196 -14.63 -1.68 4.85
C GLY A 196 -15.34 -0.32 4.96
N VAL A 197 -15.08 0.61 4.04
CA VAL A 197 -15.72 1.93 4.01
C VAL A 197 -17.17 1.80 3.56
N GLU A 198 -17.47 0.94 2.58
CA GLU A 198 -18.82 0.67 2.13
C GLU A 198 -19.72 0.15 3.28
N SER A 199 -19.19 -0.78 4.08
CA SER A 199 -19.93 -1.32 5.23
C SER A 199 -20.22 -0.28 6.31
N GLN A 200 -19.36 0.76 6.45
CA GLN A 200 -19.49 1.80 7.46
C GLN A 200 -20.30 3.02 6.99
N MET A 201 -20.14 3.41 5.72
CA MET A 201 -20.68 4.66 5.17
C MET A 201 -21.76 4.44 4.10
N GLY A 202 -21.98 3.20 3.63
CA GLY A 202 -22.96 2.87 2.60
C GLY A 202 -22.62 3.40 1.21
N VAL A 203 -21.36 3.74 0.95
CA VAL A 203 -20.90 4.27 -0.35
C VAL A 203 -20.20 3.18 -1.13
N SER A 204 -20.81 2.73 -2.23
CA SER A 204 -20.23 1.77 -3.16
C SER A 204 -19.40 2.47 -4.24
N ALA A 205 -18.30 1.83 -4.65
CA ALA A 205 -17.45 2.30 -5.76
C ALA A 205 -18.24 2.47 -7.07
N ASP A 206 -19.22 1.63 -7.32
CA ASP A 206 -20.07 1.65 -8.54
C ASP A 206 -20.86 2.97 -8.69
N ASN A 207 -21.07 3.71 -7.60
CA ASN A 207 -21.81 4.98 -7.59
C ASN A 207 -20.89 6.21 -7.71
N ILE A 208 -19.58 6.03 -7.90
CA ILE A 208 -18.61 7.12 -7.95
C ILE A 208 -18.34 7.50 -9.41
N ASP A 209 -18.66 8.75 -9.76
CA ASP A 209 -18.27 9.33 -11.04
C ASP A 209 -16.79 9.78 -10.97
N ARG A 210 -15.90 9.06 -11.64
CA ARG A 210 -14.46 9.34 -11.69
C ARG A 210 -14.12 10.61 -12.49
N GLU A 211 -15.04 11.11 -13.34
CA GLU A 211 -14.83 12.34 -14.10
C GLU A 211 -15.08 13.60 -13.26
N GLU A 212 -15.76 13.48 -12.12
CA GLU A 212 -15.94 14.61 -11.20
C GLU A 212 -14.61 14.99 -10.51
N VAL A 213 -14.15 16.23 -10.76
CA VAL A 213 -12.90 16.77 -10.16
C VAL A 213 -13.09 17.29 -8.73
N LYS A 214 -14.34 17.49 -8.29
CA LYS A 214 -14.64 17.96 -6.92
C LYS A 214 -14.16 16.93 -5.88
N ARG A 215 -14.03 17.38 -4.63
CA ARG A 215 -13.72 16.48 -3.51
C ARG A 215 -14.84 15.44 -3.37
N ARG A 216 -14.47 14.19 -3.46
CA ARG A 216 -15.35 13.03 -3.38
C ARG A 216 -14.61 11.85 -2.75
N ILE A 217 -15.34 10.81 -2.44
CA ILE A 217 -14.74 9.51 -2.13
C ILE A 217 -14.06 8.98 -3.40
N GLY A 218 -12.79 8.57 -3.28
CA GLY A 218 -12.05 7.96 -4.37
C GLY A 218 -12.38 6.48 -4.54
N THR A 219 -11.87 5.87 -5.61
CA THR A 219 -11.95 4.42 -5.85
C THR A 219 -10.60 3.75 -5.60
N ALA A 220 -10.60 2.45 -5.35
CA ALA A 220 -9.38 1.68 -5.17
C ALA A 220 -8.51 1.68 -6.45
N GLU A 221 -9.13 1.72 -7.63
CA GLU A 221 -8.47 1.79 -8.93
C GLU A 221 -7.68 3.09 -9.09
N GLU A 222 -8.17 4.23 -8.59
CA GLU A 222 -7.44 5.50 -8.65
C GLU A 222 -6.16 5.46 -7.80
N ILE A 223 -6.18 4.73 -6.69
CA ILE A 223 -4.99 4.51 -5.88
C ILE A 223 -4.05 3.49 -6.53
N ALA A 224 -4.59 2.46 -7.17
CA ALA A 224 -3.81 1.48 -7.90
C ALA A 224 -3.11 2.09 -9.14
N ASP A 225 -3.77 2.99 -9.88
CA ASP A 225 -3.18 3.74 -10.99
C ASP A 225 -1.97 4.57 -10.52
N LEU A 226 -2.10 5.23 -9.35
CA LEU A 226 -1.01 5.99 -8.75
C LEU A 226 0.13 5.08 -8.25
N ALA A 227 -0.20 3.94 -7.65
CA ALA A 227 0.79 2.96 -7.21
C ALA A 227 1.58 2.41 -8.40
N GLN A 228 0.91 2.06 -9.51
CA GLN A 228 1.56 1.62 -10.75
C GLN A 228 2.52 2.70 -11.28
N PHE A 229 2.09 3.95 -11.35
CA PHE A 229 2.95 5.05 -11.75
C PHE A 229 4.20 5.15 -10.86
N LEU A 230 4.04 5.08 -9.53
CA LEU A 230 5.17 5.16 -8.59
C LEU A 230 6.09 3.93 -8.65
N ALA A 231 5.58 2.75 -8.99
CA ALA A 231 6.39 1.55 -9.23
C ALA A 231 7.19 1.63 -10.54
N SER A 232 6.65 2.34 -11.53
CA SER A 232 7.19 2.36 -12.89
C SER A 232 8.42 3.28 -13.06
N PRO A 233 9.21 3.10 -14.14
CA PRO A 233 10.30 4.01 -14.50
C PRO A 233 9.86 5.46 -14.79
N ALA A 234 8.56 5.71 -15.04
CA ALA A 234 8.04 7.05 -15.29
C ALA A 234 8.19 7.98 -14.06
N SER A 235 8.24 7.41 -12.86
CA SER A 235 8.42 8.15 -11.60
C SER A 235 9.88 8.24 -11.12
N SER A 236 10.86 8.03 -12.00
CA SER A 236 12.29 7.96 -11.66
C SER A 236 12.84 9.21 -10.94
N TYR A 237 12.18 10.35 -11.06
CA TYR A 237 12.57 11.60 -10.38
C TYR A 237 11.69 11.94 -9.16
N ILE A 238 10.84 11.00 -8.75
CA ILE A 238 9.99 11.12 -7.56
C ILE A 238 10.56 10.22 -6.47
N VAL A 239 11.14 10.85 -5.43
CA VAL A 239 11.85 10.18 -4.34
C VAL A 239 11.61 10.92 -3.04
N GLY A 240 11.10 10.22 -2.02
CA GLY A 240 10.78 10.78 -0.70
C GLY A 240 9.47 11.56 -0.63
N GLU A 241 8.66 11.50 -1.69
CA GLU A 241 7.44 12.29 -1.80
C GLU A 241 6.23 11.58 -1.18
N THR A 242 5.32 12.39 -0.64
CA THR A 242 3.98 11.95 -0.23
C THR A 242 2.95 12.54 -1.16
N VAL A 243 2.35 11.71 -2.00
CA VAL A 243 1.30 12.12 -2.91
C VAL A 243 -0.06 12.02 -2.22
N VAL A 244 -0.68 13.16 -1.95
CA VAL A 244 -2.03 13.23 -1.38
C VAL A 244 -3.05 13.01 -2.49
N ALA A 245 -3.88 11.95 -2.35
CA ALA A 245 -4.89 11.55 -3.32
C ALA A 245 -6.29 11.67 -2.69
N GLN A 246 -6.93 12.85 -2.80
CA GLN A 246 -8.24 13.11 -2.18
C GLN A 246 -9.19 13.99 -3.01
N GLY A 247 -8.84 14.25 -4.27
CA GLY A 247 -9.60 15.17 -5.11
C GLY A 247 -9.34 16.64 -4.77
N SER A 248 -10.24 17.54 -5.14
CA SER A 248 -10.05 18.98 -4.98
C SER A 248 -9.86 19.38 -3.51
N PRO A 249 -8.83 20.17 -3.17
CA PRO A 249 -8.63 20.69 -1.82
C PRO A 249 -9.66 21.80 -1.53
N THR A 250 -10.91 21.44 -1.31
CA THR A 250 -11.93 22.40 -0.86
C THR A 250 -11.83 22.59 0.65
N GLY A 251 -11.89 23.84 1.11
CA GLY A 251 -11.87 24.17 2.54
C GLY A 251 -13.12 23.72 3.33
N ASP A 252 -14.12 23.22 2.64
CA ASP A 252 -15.34 22.71 3.25
C ASP A 252 -15.18 21.21 3.41
N GLY A 253 -14.82 20.79 4.63
CA GLY A 253 -14.69 19.38 4.97
C GLY A 253 -15.94 18.60 4.55
N ILE A 254 -15.77 17.32 4.27
CA ILE A 254 -16.88 16.37 4.27
C ILE A 254 -17.37 16.36 5.72
N ALA A 255 -18.46 17.08 5.98
CA ALA A 255 -19.12 17.14 7.27
C ALA A 255 -19.95 15.87 7.46
#